data_2c28596a13a262c820d0bb4e92441c50
#
_entry.id   2c28596a13a262c820d0bb4e92441c50
#
_cell.length_a   1.000
_cell.length_b   1.000
_cell.length_c   1.000
_cell.angle_alpha   90.00
_cell.angle_beta   90.00
_cell.angle_gamma   90.00
#
_symmetry.space_group_name_H-M   'P 1'
#
loop_
_entity.id
_entity.type
_entity.pdbx_description
1 polymer ?
#
loop_
_entity_poly.entity_id
_entity_poly.type
_entity_poly.pdbx_seq_one_letter_code
_entity_poly.pdbx_strand_id
1 'polypeptide(L)'
;MLKYNIHFSIGFFIFVLSAMPAMSADIVNDKSIGMELARDIATEAVLACRKKGYNVSAVVVDRFALMRAALRDDLASRFTLKIAKRKANLTVMAWSDSGTFRKARPDIQQELNNINGLIVMEGGVKIVSGGYNIGAVGVSGAPGGDKDAACAKQALQKLQERIEFAIDN
;
A
#
# COMPACT_ATOMS: atom_id res chain seq x y z
N MET A 1 -41.01 -49.76 53.00
CA MET A 1 -40.05 -48.66 52.69
C MET A 1 -39.18 -49.10 51.51
N LEU A 2 -39.54 -48.65 50.30
CA LEU A 2 -38.80 -48.99 49.07
C LEU A 2 -37.81 -47.86 48.78
N LYS A 3 -36.52 -48.19 48.83
CA LYS A 3 -35.43 -47.25 48.44
C LYS A 3 -35.19 -47.37 46.93
N TYR A 4 -35.52 -46.28 46.21
CA TYR A 4 -35.22 -46.14 44.77
C TYR A 4 -33.83 -45.53 44.61
N ASN A 5 -32.90 -46.31 44.03
CA ASN A 5 -31.59 -45.80 43.64
C ASN A 5 -31.63 -45.32 42.17
N ILE A 6 -31.56 -43.98 41.98
CA ILE A 6 -31.47 -43.39 40.67
C ILE A 6 -29.97 -43.31 40.29
N HIS A 7 -29.58 -44.13 39.30
CA HIS A 7 -28.25 -44.01 38.69
C HIS A 7 -28.28 -42.97 37.61
N PHE A 8 -27.60 -41.82 37.86
CA PHE A 8 -27.45 -40.77 36.87
C PHE A 8 -26.22 -41.12 36.01
N SER A 9 -26.47 -41.56 34.76
CA SER A 9 -25.42 -41.87 33.78
C SER A 9 -25.06 -40.58 33.03
N ILE A 10 -23.89 -40.02 33.34
CA ILE A 10 -23.35 -38.85 32.63
C ILE A 10 -22.72 -39.36 31.34
N GLY A 11 -23.42 -39.21 30.22
CA GLY A 11 -22.90 -39.46 28.87
C GLY A 11 -21.88 -38.40 28.48
N PHE A 12 -20.63 -38.76 28.40
CA PHE A 12 -19.55 -37.91 27.91
C PHE A 12 -19.62 -37.82 26.37
N PHE A 13 -20.17 -36.73 25.86
CA PHE A 13 -20.25 -36.50 24.41
C PHE A 13 -18.90 -35.96 23.91
N ILE A 14 -18.08 -36.83 23.31
CA ILE A 14 -16.81 -36.38 22.68
C ILE A 14 -17.16 -35.71 21.36
N PHE A 15 -17.04 -34.39 21.33
CA PHE A 15 -17.15 -33.59 20.11
C PHE A 15 -15.84 -33.71 19.34
N VAL A 16 -15.80 -34.59 18.34
CA VAL A 16 -14.66 -34.71 17.43
C VAL A 16 -14.68 -33.52 16.48
N LEU A 17 -13.85 -32.49 16.75
CA LEU A 17 -13.58 -31.39 15.84
C LEU A 17 -12.76 -31.95 14.67
N SER A 18 -13.41 -32.28 13.57
CA SER A 18 -12.71 -32.61 12.32
C SER A 18 -12.04 -31.32 11.78
N ALA A 19 -10.72 -31.24 11.92
CA ALA A 19 -9.93 -30.21 11.25
C ALA A 19 -10.02 -30.44 9.73
N MET A 20 -10.76 -29.59 9.01
CA MET A 20 -10.71 -29.57 7.55
C MET A 20 -9.32 -29.11 7.12
N PRO A 21 -8.63 -29.83 6.21
CA PRO A 21 -7.39 -29.33 5.65
C PRO A 21 -7.67 -28.01 4.93
N ALA A 22 -6.93 -26.96 5.29
CA ALA A 22 -6.94 -25.71 4.53
C ALA A 22 -6.36 -26.00 3.15
N MET A 23 -7.22 -26.12 2.14
CA MET A 23 -6.77 -26.22 0.74
C MET A 23 -6.21 -24.87 0.34
N SER A 24 -4.89 -24.82 0.06
CA SER A 24 -4.28 -23.68 -0.61
C SER A 24 -4.85 -23.58 -2.03
N ALA A 25 -5.27 -22.37 -2.43
CA ALA A 25 -5.71 -22.16 -3.81
C ALA A 25 -4.48 -22.20 -4.75
N ASP A 26 -4.55 -23.03 -5.79
CA ASP A 26 -3.48 -23.13 -6.80
C ASP A 26 -3.41 -21.88 -7.71
N ILE A 27 -4.47 -21.06 -7.70
CA ILE A 27 -4.56 -19.82 -8.47
C ILE A 27 -4.82 -18.66 -7.51
N VAL A 28 -3.97 -17.64 -7.59
CA VAL A 28 -4.10 -16.42 -6.79
C VAL A 28 -4.84 -15.35 -7.60
N ASN A 29 -5.93 -14.82 -7.03
CA ASN A 29 -6.67 -13.71 -7.59
C ASN A 29 -6.37 -12.45 -6.79
N ASP A 30 -5.48 -11.59 -7.32
CA ASP A 30 -5.02 -10.39 -6.65
C ASP A 30 -5.68 -9.12 -7.18
N LYS A 31 -6.15 -8.27 -6.25
CA LYS A 31 -6.64 -6.93 -6.59
C LYS A 31 -5.48 -5.96 -6.77
N SER A 32 -5.49 -5.23 -7.88
CA SER A 32 -4.42 -4.32 -8.26
C SER A 32 -4.99 -3.05 -8.89
N ILE A 33 -4.27 -1.92 -8.75
CA ILE A 33 -4.72 -0.65 -9.33
C ILE A 33 -4.70 -0.67 -10.86
N GLY A 34 -5.77 -0.19 -11.48
CA GLY A 34 -5.89 0.03 -12.93
C GLY A 34 -5.21 1.31 -13.41
N MET A 35 -5.00 1.40 -14.72
CA MET A 35 -4.27 2.51 -15.37
C MET A 35 -4.94 3.88 -15.17
N GLU A 36 -6.25 3.98 -15.35
CA GLU A 36 -6.95 5.26 -15.26
C GLU A 36 -6.88 5.87 -13.86
N LEU A 37 -7.14 5.07 -12.83
CA LEU A 37 -7.03 5.53 -11.44
C LEU A 37 -5.59 5.89 -11.11
N ALA A 38 -4.62 5.11 -11.57
CA ALA A 38 -3.19 5.38 -11.36
C ALA A 38 -2.75 6.71 -12.00
N ARG A 39 -3.20 6.97 -13.25
CA ARG A 39 -2.96 8.24 -13.95
C ARG A 39 -3.53 9.42 -13.18
N ASP A 40 -4.75 9.30 -12.70
CA ASP A 40 -5.44 10.40 -12.04
C ASP A 40 -4.81 10.68 -10.65
N ILE A 41 -4.40 9.65 -9.91
CA ILE A 41 -3.63 9.81 -8.67
C ILE A 41 -2.30 10.51 -8.94
N ALA A 42 -1.55 10.09 -9.98
CA ALA A 42 -0.29 10.75 -10.32
C ALA A 42 -0.49 12.22 -10.71
N THR A 43 -1.54 12.52 -11.49
CA THR A 43 -1.90 13.86 -11.88
C THR A 43 -2.23 14.74 -10.67
N GLU A 44 -3.10 14.26 -9.80
CA GLU A 44 -3.50 15.03 -8.60
C GLU A 44 -2.34 15.22 -7.63
N ALA A 45 -1.40 14.28 -7.52
CA ALA A 45 -0.21 14.43 -6.70
C ALA A 45 0.72 15.56 -7.21
N VAL A 46 0.94 15.62 -8.53
CA VAL A 46 1.70 16.72 -9.16
C VAL A 46 0.98 18.04 -8.95
N LEU A 47 -0.33 18.11 -9.20
CA LEU A 47 -1.12 19.32 -9.04
C LEU A 47 -1.17 19.81 -7.58
N ALA A 48 -1.24 18.90 -6.62
CA ALA A 48 -1.21 19.22 -5.19
C ALA A 48 0.12 19.88 -4.77
N CYS A 49 1.24 19.39 -5.30
CA CYS A 49 2.55 19.98 -5.08
C CYS A 49 2.72 21.32 -5.82
N ARG A 50 2.26 21.41 -7.07
CA ARG A 50 2.32 22.64 -7.87
C ARG A 50 1.60 23.80 -7.20
N LYS A 51 0.44 23.57 -6.56
CA LYS A 51 -0.29 24.59 -5.77
C LYS A 51 0.53 25.13 -4.60
N LYS A 52 1.54 24.39 -4.14
CA LYS A 52 2.47 24.81 -3.07
C LYS A 52 3.78 25.36 -3.61
N GLY A 53 3.90 25.55 -4.93
CA GLY A 53 5.10 26.05 -5.59
C GLY A 53 6.20 25.00 -5.77
N TYR A 54 5.90 23.70 -5.66
CA TYR A 54 6.87 22.64 -5.81
C TYR A 54 6.73 21.94 -7.16
N ASN A 55 7.85 21.80 -7.88
CA ASN A 55 7.91 21.05 -9.14
C ASN A 55 8.38 19.61 -8.85
N VAL A 56 7.48 18.66 -8.99
CA VAL A 56 7.71 17.28 -8.57
C VAL A 56 7.44 16.27 -9.69
N SER A 57 7.89 15.05 -9.50
CA SER A 57 7.40 13.89 -10.22
C SER A 57 6.55 13.02 -9.29
N ALA A 58 5.51 12.41 -9.85
CA ALA A 58 4.69 11.39 -9.21
C ALA A 58 4.71 10.10 -10.03
N VAL A 59 4.89 8.97 -9.36
CA VAL A 59 4.87 7.64 -9.96
C VAL A 59 3.93 6.76 -9.17
N VAL A 60 2.98 6.13 -9.85
CA VAL A 60 2.09 5.10 -9.28
C VAL A 60 2.54 3.74 -9.76
N VAL A 61 2.70 2.83 -8.81
CA VAL A 61 2.99 1.42 -9.05
C VAL A 61 1.85 0.56 -8.54
N ASP A 62 1.67 -0.62 -9.14
CA ASP A 62 0.72 -1.61 -8.67
C ASP A 62 1.25 -2.40 -7.46
N ARG A 63 0.49 -3.38 -7.00
CA ARG A 63 0.87 -4.21 -5.85
C ARG A 63 2.13 -5.05 -6.06
N PHE A 64 2.59 -5.21 -7.30
CA PHE A 64 3.81 -5.93 -7.68
C PHE A 64 4.99 -4.98 -7.95
N ALA A 65 4.84 -3.68 -7.60
CA ALA A 65 5.81 -2.62 -7.88
C ALA A 65 6.03 -2.37 -9.39
N LEU A 66 5.10 -2.80 -10.26
CA LEU A 66 5.12 -2.46 -11.67
C LEU A 66 4.50 -1.08 -11.89
N MET A 67 5.17 -0.24 -12.68
CA MET A 67 4.73 1.13 -12.93
C MET A 67 3.46 1.15 -13.78
N ARG A 68 2.42 1.85 -13.30
CA ARG A 68 1.14 2.07 -13.99
C ARG A 68 1.01 3.49 -14.55
N ALA A 69 1.55 4.49 -13.83
CA ALA A 69 1.58 5.86 -14.31
C ALA A 69 2.82 6.58 -13.80
N ALA A 70 3.34 7.53 -14.60
CA ALA A 70 4.45 8.39 -14.23
C ALA A 70 4.25 9.77 -14.86
N LEU A 71 4.27 10.81 -14.05
CA LEU A 71 4.23 12.21 -14.48
C LEU A 71 5.38 12.99 -13.87
N ARG A 72 5.95 13.87 -14.67
CA ARG A 72 6.97 14.83 -14.23
C ARG A 72 6.48 16.22 -14.55
N ASP A 73 6.46 17.12 -13.57
CA ASP A 73 6.18 18.53 -13.77
C ASP A 73 7.28 19.16 -14.65
N ASP A 74 6.91 20.17 -15.42
CA ASP A 74 7.76 20.77 -16.47
C ASP A 74 9.14 21.19 -15.94
N LEU A 75 9.21 21.77 -14.77
CA LEU A 75 10.44 22.25 -14.13
C LEU A 75 11.02 21.25 -13.10
N ALA A 76 10.41 20.10 -12.91
CA ALA A 76 10.97 19.09 -12.02
C ALA A 76 12.28 18.50 -12.58
N SER A 77 13.25 18.25 -11.69
CA SER A 77 14.50 17.62 -12.08
C SER A 77 14.26 16.26 -12.73
N ARG A 78 15.04 15.92 -13.76
CA ARG A 78 14.98 14.62 -14.45
C ARG A 78 15.17 13.42 -13.52
N PHE A 79 15.83 13.62 -12.37
CA PHE A 79 16.10 12.53 -11.42
C PHE A 79 14.90 12.19 -10.54
N THR A 80 13.94 13.12 -10.40
CA THR A 80 12.81 12.97 -9.48
C THR A 80 11.88 11.82 -9.87
N LEU A 81 11.74 11.49 -11.16
CA LEU A 81 10.99 10.30 -11.61
C LEU A 81 11.57 9.01 -11.02
N LYS A 82 12.89 8.85 -11.12
CA LYS A 82 13.57 7.65 -10.58
C LYS A 82 13.43 7.56 -9.07
N ILE A 83 13.54 8.69 -8.37
CA ILE A 83 13.41 8.74 -6.91
C ILE A 83 11.95 8.45 -6.52
N ALA A 84 10.97 9.06 -7.17
CA ALA A 84 9.55 8.81 -6.91
C ALA A 84 9.18 7.32 -7.07
N LYS A 85 9.63 6.69 -8.17
CA LYS A 85 9.45 5.24 -8.38
C LYS A 85 10.05 4.40 -7.25
N ARG A 86 11.28 4.71 -6.84
CA ARG A 86 11.97 3.96 -5.78
C ARG A 86 11.29 4.11 -4.42
N LYS A 87 10.70 5.28 -4.12
CA LYS A 87 9.88 5.51 -2.92
C LYS A 87 8.58 4.70 -2.96
N ALA A 88 7.89 4.65 -4.12
CA ALA A 88 6.71 3.82 -4.32
C ALA A 88 7.02 2.33 -4.17
N ASN A 89 8.12 1.86 -4.75
CA ASN A 89 8.57 0.47 -4.63
C ASN A 89 8.84 0.07 -3.17
N LEU A 90 9.52 0.94 -2.40
CA LEU A 90 9.73 0.70 -0.96
C LEU A 90 8.39 0.55 -0.23
N THR A 91 7.42 1.41 -0.56
CA THR A 91 6.08 1.39 0.04
C THR A 91 5.36 0.06 -0.23
N VAL A 92 5.44 -0.46 -1.47
CA VAL A 92 4.88 -1.79 -1.82
C VAL A 92 5.64 -2.90 -1.10
N MET A 93 6.98 -2.88 -1.11
CA MET A 93 7.79 -3.89 -0.42
C MET A 93 7.44 -4.01 1.07
N ALA A 94 7.23 -2.87 1.73
CA ALA A 94 6.98 -2.82 3.17
C ALA A 94 5.49 -2.81 3.54
N TRP A 95 4.59 -2.59 2.58
CA TRP A 95 3.16 -2.31 2.77
C TRP A 95 2.92 -1.23 3.85
N SER A 96 3.81 -0.27 3.88
CA SER A 96 3.81 0.86 4.80
C SER A 96 4.21 2.13 4.07
N ASP A 97 3.68 3.28 4.47
CA ASP A 97 4.17 4.56 3.97
C ASP A 97 5.68 4.65 4.20
N SER A 98 6.43 5.10 3.19
CA SER A 98 7.90 5.09 3.23
C SER A 98 8.49 5.91 4.38
N GLY A 99 7.81 7.00 4.80
CA GLY A 99 8.19 7.78 5.97
C GLY A 99 8.02 7.03 7.29
N THR A 100 6.93 6.25 7.42
CA THR A 100 6.68 5.37 8.57
C THR A 100 7.72 4.26 8.64
N PHE A 101 7.97 3.59 7.51
CA PHE A 101 8.99 2.54 7.42
C PHE A 101 10.37 3.06 7.79
N ARG A 102 10.77 4.23 7.25
CA ARG A 102 12.06 4.85 7.55
C ARG A 102 12.29 5.08 9.04
N LYS A 103 11.24 5.48 9.76
CA LYS A 103 11.31 5.71 11.22
C LYS A 103 11.37 4.41 12.00
N ALA A 104 10.61 3.41 11.56
CA ALA A 104 10.51 2.12 12.24
C ALA A 104 11.73 1.22 12.04
N ARG A 105 12.44 1.35 10.89
CA ARG A 105 13.54 0.47 10.50
C ARG A 105 14.81 1.26 10.11
N PRO A 106 15.38 2.06 11.03
CA PRO A 106 16.64 2.75 10.78
C PRO A 106 17.83 1.79 10.61
N ASP A 107 17.72 0.59 11.16
CA ASP A 107 18.72 -0.48 11.19
C ASP A 107 19.10 -1.02 9.81
N ILE A 108 18.15 -1.07 8.84
CA ILE A 108 18.37 -1.68 7.51
C ILE A 108 18.32 -0.68 6.34
N GLN A 109 18.36 0.62 6.64
CA GLN A 109 18.23 1.65 5.59
C GLN A 109 19.38 1.59 4.58
N GLN A 110 20.60 1.37 5.05
CA GLN A 110 21.78 1.33 4.19
C GLN A 110 21.73 0.14 3.23
N GLU A 111 21.38 -1.03 3.73
CA GLU A 111 21.26 -2.26 2.96
C GLU A 111 20.18 -2.13 1.89
N LEU A 112 18.98 -1.62 2.26
CA LEU A 112 17.89 -1.42 1.32
C LEU A 112 18.21 -0.38 0.24
N ASN A 113 18.98 0.66 0.56
CA ASN A 113 19.39 1.64 -0.44
C ASN A 113 20.36 1.07 -1.49
N ASN A 114 21.03 -0.05 -1.20
CA ASN A 114 21.89 -0.77 -2.13
C ASN A 114 21.11 -1.74 -3.04
N ILE A 115 19.83 -2.03 -2.73
CA ILE A 115 18.97 -2.83 -3.58
C ILE A 115 18.48 -1.97 -4.75
N ASN A 116 18.72 -2.46 -5.99
CA ASN A 116 18.26 -1.74 -7.17
C ASN A 116 16.71 -1.59 -7.15
N GLY A 117 16.25 -0.37 -7.34
CA GLY A 117 14.81 -0.07 -7.35
C GLY A 117 14.24 0.36 -6.00
N LEU A 118 14.98 0.33 -4.89
CA LEU A 118 14.55 0.81 -3.59
C LEU A 118 15.28 2.07 -3.14
N ILE A 119 14.63 2.89 -2.32
CA ILE A 119 15.24 4.01 -1.60
C ILE A 119 14.46 4.28 -0.31
N VAL A 120 15.18 4.35 0.81
CA VAL A 120 14.56 4.61 2.11
C VAL A 120 14.45 6.12 2.33
N MET A 121 13.52 6.73 1.62
CA MET A 121 13.19 8.15 1.71
C MET A 121 11.68 8.32 1.81
N GLU A 122 11.24 9.30 2.61
CA GLU A 122 9.83 9.65 2.73
C GLU A 122 9.27 10.26 1.44
N GLY A 123 7.98 10.01 1.13
CA GLY A 123 7.28 10.49 -0.07
C GLY A 123 6.57 9.37 -0.83
N GLY A 124 6.67 8.13 -0.39
CA GLY A 124 5.87 7.01 -0.85
C GLY A 124 4.67 6.79 0.08
N VAL A 125 3.47 6.66 -0.48
CA VAL A 125 2.21 6.45 0.25
C VAL A 125 1.46 5.27 -0.37
N LYS A 126 0.99 4.35 0.47
CA LYS A 126 0.22 3.18 0.02
C LYS A 126 -1.16 3.56 -0.49
N ILE A 127 -1.67 2.81 -1.45
CA ILE A 127 -3.02 2.94 -1.98
C ILE A 127 -3.81 1.72 -1.51
N VAL A 128 -4.87 2.00 -0.75
CA VAL A 128 -5.73 0.96 -0.15
C VAL A 128 -7.15 1.16 -0.64
N SER A 129 -7.81 0.08 -1.05
CA SER A 129 -9.21 0.05 -1.47
C SER A 129 -9.88 -1.19 -0.87
N GLY A 130 -11.03 -1.01 -0.19
CA GLY A 130 -11.75 -2.11 0.47
C GLY A 130 -10.88 -2.98 1.40
N GLY A 131 -9.88 -2.39 2.08
CA GLY A 131 -8.94 -3.10 2.94
C GLY A 131 -7.77 -3.78 2.21
N TYR A 132 -7.74 -3.77 0.85
CA TYR A 132 -6.65 -4.36 0.06
C TYR A 132 -5.60 -3.30 -0.30
N ASN A 133 -4.32 -3.64 -0.13
CA ASN A 133 -3.24 -2.84 -0.69
C ASN A 133 -3.16 -3.09 -2.21
N ILE A 134 -3.59 -2.14 -3.02
CA ILE A 134 -3.68 -2.27 -4.48
C ILE A 134 -2.50 -1.65 -5.23
N GLY A 135 -1.64 -0.91 -4.52
CA GLY A 135 -0.46 -0.25 -5.09
C GLY A 135 0.10 0.83 -4.18
N ALA A 136 0.94 1.69 -4.73
CA ALA A 136 1.52 2.83 -4.04
C ALA A 136 1.78 4.00 -4.99
N VAL A 137 1.73 5.23 -4.45
CA VAL A 137 2.18 6.44 -5.13
C VAL A 137 3.44 6.97 -4.47
N GLY A 138 4.46 7.27 -5.26
CA GLY A 138 5.67 7.95 -4.82
C GLY A 138 5.74 9.35 -5.42
N VAL A 139 6.12 10.33 -4.62
CA VAL A 139 6.35 11.72 -5.04
C VAL A 139 7.78 12.11 -4.70
N SER A 140 8.41 12.92 -5.57
CA SER A 140 9.76 13.45 -5.34
C SER A 140 9.94 14.79 -6.04
N GLY A 141 10.58 15.73 -5.35
CA GLY A 141 10.93 17.05 -5.89
C GLY A 141 10.60 18.22 -4.97
N ALA A 142 9.74 18.04 -3.97
CA ALA A 142 9.52 19.04 -2.95
C ALA A 142 10.75 19.16 -2.01
N PRO A 143 10.88 20.28 -1.27
CA PRO A 143 12.04 20.52 -0.41
C PRO A 143 11.96 19.71 0.91
N GLY A 144 11.55 18.43 0.83
CA GLY A 144 11.43 17.50 1.96
C GLY A 144 10.51 16.33 1.61
N GLY A 145 10.86 15.15 2.10
CA GLY A 145 10.07 13.94 1.87
C GLY A 145 8.69 14.00 2.52
N ASP A 146 8.57 14.69 3.63
CA ASP A 146 7.30 15.01 4.30
C ASP A 146 6.34 15.79 3.40
N LYS A 147 6.87 16.77 2.65
CA LYS A 147 6.11 17.57 1.69
C LYS A 147 5.72 16.76 0.46
N ASP A 148 6.62 15.89 -0.03
CA ASP A 148 6.30 14.91 -1.06
C ASP A 148 5.14 14.00 -0.63
N ALA A 149 5.23 13.42 0.57
CA ALA A 149 4.18 12.57 1.15
C ALA A 149 2.84 13.31 1.34
N ALA A 150 2.89 14.57 1.73
CA ALA A 150 1.68 15.39 1.88
C ALA A 150 0.96 15.61 0.55
N CYS A 151 1.69 15.81 -0.57
CA CYS A 151 1.08 15.91 -1.90
C CYS A 151 0.45 14.57 -2.33
N ALA A 152 1.12 13.45 -2.09
CA ALA A 152 0.58 12.12 -2.34
C ALA A 152 -0.71 11.88 -1.56
N LYS A 153 -0.72 12.15 -0.26
CA LYS A 153 -1.89 11.99 0.61
C LYS A 153 -3.06 12.88 0.17
N GLN A 154 -2.78 14.12 -0.22
CA GLN A 154 -3.81 15.03 -0.74
C GLN A 154 -4.45 14.52 -2.03
N ALA A 155 -3.66 13.91 -2.93
CA ALA A 155 -4.19 13.26 -4.13
C ALA A 155 -5.12 12.08 -3.80
N LEU A 156 -4.69 11.20 -2.89
CA LEU A 156 -5.50 10.06 -2.46
C LEU A 156 -6.79 10.51 -1.79
N GLN A 157 -6.73 11.53 -0.93
CA GLN A 157 -7.90 12.10 -0.27
C GLN A 157 -8.90 12.67 -1.28
N LYS A 158 -8.41 13.38 -2.32
CA LYS A 158 -9.27 13.93 -3.39
C LYS A 158 -9.99 12.84 -4.18
N LEU A 159 -9.37 11.67 -4.34
CA LEU A 159 -9.90 10.54 -5.12
C LEU A 159 -10.45 9.42 -4.23
N GLN A 160 -10.65 9.68 -2.93
CA GLN A 160 -11.02 8.67 -1.94
C GLN A 160 -12.26 7.89 -2.32
N GLU A 161 -13.36 8.56 -2.68
CA GLU A 161 -14.60 7.88 -3.10
C GLU A 161 -14.34 6.92 -4.26
N ARG A 162 -13.61 7.37 -5.29
CA ARG A 162 -13.29 6.53 -6.44
C ARG A 162 -12.38 5.35 -6.09
N ILE A 163 -11.47 5.52 -5.12
CA ILE A 163 -10.61 4.46 -4.64
C ILE A 163 -11.43 3.42 -3.87
N GLU A 164 -12.36 3.84 -3.03
CA GLU A 164 -13.22 2.95 -2.24
C GLU A 164 -14.16 2.12 -3.11
N PHE A 165 -14.79 2.73 -4.12
CA PHE A 165 -15.68 2.04 -5.06
C PHE A 165 -14.97 1.27 -6.18
N ALA A 166 -13.64 1.35 -6.30
CA ALA A 166 -12.90 0.65 -7.35
C ALA A 166 -12.90 -0.89 -7.21
N ILE A 167 -13.34 -1.42 -6.07
CA ILE A 167 -13.38 -2.86 -5.80
C ILE A 167 -14.72 -3.49 -6.20
N ASP A 168 -15.78 -2.70 -6.23
CA ASP A 168 -17.16 -3.20 -6.43
C ASP A 168 -17.53 -3.33 -7.92
N ASN A 169 -16.65 -2.94 -8.83
CA ASN A 169 -16.74 -3.08 -10.27
C ASN A 169 -15.68 -4.05 -10.79
#